data_297f6cbc3aaca5758351d01de8ba4e30
#
_entry.id   297f6cbc3aaca5758351d01de8ba4e30
#
_cell.length_a   1.000
_cell.length_b   1.000
_cell.length_c   1.000
_cell.angle_alpha   90.00
_cell.angle_beta   90.00
_cell.angle_gamma   90.00
#
_symmetry.space_group_name_H-M   'P 1'
#
loop_
_entity.id
_entity.type
_entity.pdbx_description
1 polymer ?
#
loop_
_entity_poly.entity_id
_entity_poly.type
_entity_poly.pdbx_seq_one_letter_code
_entity_poly.pdbx_strand_id
1 'polypeptide(L)'
;MSDKIPLYRSSLNTARHCNEVDIWRQSNLENSRCATAIHNAIDCNFVDNHLNTDFMKSIIDEFGFDRVSYILACNIKRAMHDARYSQENKNWSELIAIPDSNLRNEYLINNHPVLINALIDKTRIAFDELNMFSAKEKIETQESKPLESVQQM
;
A
#
# COMPACT_ATOMS: atom_id res chain seq x y z
N MET A 1 20.88 -5.80 1.60
CA MET A 1 19.45 -5.65 1.74
C MET A 1 19.13 -4.40 2.55
N SER A 2 18.32 -3.56 2.00
CA SER A 2 17.98 -2.34 2.72
C SER A 2 16.95 -2.65 3.80
N ASP A 3 17.16 -2.06 4.94
CA ASP A 3 16.22 -2.19 6.04
C ASP A 3 15.13 -1.18 5.84
N LYS A 4 13.97 -1.67 5.44
CA LYS A 4 12.83 -0.78 5.27
C LYS A 4 12.33 -0.35 6.64
N ILE A 5 11.93 0.90 6.71
CA ILE A 5 11.37 1.45 7.94
C ILE A 5 10.00 0.83 8.16
N PRO A 6 9.75 0.22 9.31
CA PRO A 6 8.45 -0.42 9.57
C PRO A 6 7.31 0.57 9.55
N LEU A 7 6.16 0.13 9.06
CA LEU A 7 4.95 0.94 9.06
C LEU A 7 4.32 0.86 10.46
N TYR A 8 4.16 2.03 11.09
CA TYR A 8 3.47 2.11 12.37
C TYR A 8 2.00 2.39 12.10
N ARG A 9 1.14 1.48 12.51
CA ARG A 9 -0.28 1.55 12.13
C ARG A 9 -1.18 2.19 13.17
N SER A 10 -0.65 2.57 14.30
CA SER A 10 -1.43 3.20 15.37
C SER A 10 -1.23 4.71 15.38
N SER A 11 -2.02 5.40 16.19
CA SER A 11 -1.93 6.85 16.28
C SER A 11 -0.73 7.30 17.10
N LEU A 12 -0.40 8.58 16.98
CA LEU A 12 0.64 9.19 17.81
C LEU A 12 0.28 9.08 19.29
N ASN A 13 -1.00 9.22 19.60
CA ASN A 13 -1.44 9.11 20.98
C ASN A 13 -1.16 7.73 21.55
N THR A 14 -1.43 6.69 20.76
CA THR A 14 -1.09 5.31 21.14
C THR A 14 0.41 5.15 21.31
N ALA A 15 1.20 5.73 20.40
CA ALA A 15 2.65 5.65 20.48
C ALA A 15 3.17 6.28 21.77
N ARG A 16 2.57 7.39 22.20
CA ARG A 16 2.93 8.01 23.47
C ARG A 16 2.65 7.09 24.65
N HIS A 17 1.50 6.45 24.66
CA HIS A 17 1.15 5.53 25.74
C HIS A 17 2.03 4.29 25.76
N CYS A 18 2.48 3.83 24.60
CA CYS A 18 3.29 2.64 24.49
C CYS A 18 4.79 2.93 24.50
N ASN A 19 5.17 4.18 24.63
CA ASN A 19 6.58 4.61 24.62
C ASN A 19 7.25 4.28 23.29
N GLU A 20 6.53 4.50 22.18
CA GLU A 20 6.97 4.17 20.83
C GLU A 20 7.01 5.40 19.91
N VAL A 21 7.16 6.59 20.49
CA VAL A 21 7.13 7.82 19.72
C VAL A 21 8.21 7.86 18.64
N ASP A 22 9.39 7.33 18.94
CA ASP A 22 10.47 7.34 17.97
C ASP A 22 10.14 6.47 16.76
N ILE A 23 9.54 5.32 17.00
CA ILE A 23 9.13 4.41 15.92
C ILE A 23 8.02 5.07 15.08
N TRP A 24 7.07 5.70 15.76
CA TRP A 24 6.01 6.43 15.06
C TRP A 24 6.60 7.54 14.20
N ARG A 25 7.56 8.30 14.74
CA ARG A 25 8.16 9.42 14.02
C ARG A 25 8.87 8.96 12.75
N GLN A 26 9.63 7.88 12.83
CA GLN A 26 10.32 7.34 11.67
C GLN A 26 9.33 6.89 10.60
N SER A 27 8.27 6.20 11.01
CA SER A 27 7.24 5.75 10.08
C SER A 27 6.54 6.94 9.44
N ASN A 28 6.23 7.96 10.23
CA ASN A 28 5.54 9.15 9.73
C ASN A 28 6.37 9.88 8.67
N LEU A 29 7.67 10.02 8.90
CA LEU A 29 8.55 10.65 7.92
C LEU A 29 8.61 9.83 6.64
N GLU A 30 8.69 8.52 6.75
CA GLU A 30 8.75 7.65 5.59
C GLU A 30 7.42 7.64 4.83
N ASN A 31 6.30 7.74 5.54
CA ASN A 31 4.98 7.88 4.91
C ASN A 31 4.92 9.15 4.07
N SER A 32 5.44 10.25 4.58
CA SER A 32 5.47 11.51 3.86
C SER A 32 6.36 11.41 2.62
N ARG A 33 7.50 10.75 2.75
CA ARG A 33 8.38 10.52 1.62
C ARG A 33 7.72 9.67 0.55
N CYS A 34 6.98 8.66 0.97
CA CYS A 34 6.25 7.79 0.05
C CYS A 34 5.18 8.58 -0.71
N ALA A 35 4.39 9.38 -0.01
CA ALA A 35 3.35 10.19 -0.64
C ALA A 35 3.95 11.17 -1.64
N THR A 36 5.06 11.81 -1.28
CA THR A 36 5.75 12.73 -2.17
C THR A 36 6.30 12.01 -3.40
N ALA A 37 6.87 10.82 -3.21
CA ALA A 37 7.40 10.04 -4.32
C ALA A 37 6.29 9.67 -5.31
N ILE A 38 5.13 9.27 -4.80
CA ILE A 38 3.98 8.95 -5.64
C ILE A 38 3.52 10.19 -6.41
N HIS A 39 3.38 11.31 -5.71
CA HIS A 39 2.95 12.55 -6.34
C HIS A 39 3.90 12.96 -7.48
N ASN A 40 5.20 12.95 -7.20
CA ASN A 40 6.19 13.32 -8.20
C ASN A 40 6.20 12.34 -9.38
N ALA A 41 6.02 11.06 -9.10
CA ALA A 41 6.00 10.05 -10.16
C ALA A 41 4.79 10.23 -11.08
N ILE A 42 3.63 10.62 -10.52
CA ILE A 42 2.48 10.91 -11.36
C ILE A 42 2.80 12.05 -12.31
N ASP A 43 3.36 13.14 -11.79
CA ASP A 43 3.67 14.30 -12.62
C ASP A 43 4.68 13.96 -13.73
N CYS A 44 5.65 13.11 -13.42
CA CYS A 44 6.67 12.72 -14.39
C CYS A 44 6.16 11.73 -15.44
N ASN A 45 5.08 11.02 -15.16
CA ASN A 45 4.62 9.95 -16.03
C ASN A 45 3.25 10.21 -16.65
N PHE A 46 2.73 11.41 -16.49
CA PHE A 46 1.48 11.81 -17.12
C PHE A 46 1.80 12.63 -18.36
N VAL A 47 1.62 12.02 -19.53
CA VAL A 47 1.96 12.63 -20.81
C VAL A 47 0.80 12.39 -21.77
N ASP A 48 0.43 13.44 -22.50
CA ASP A 48 -0.63 13.35 -23.51
C ASP A 48 -1.92 12.79 -22.95
N ASN A 49 -2.31 13.26 -21.78
CA ASN A 49 -3.53 12.84 -21.07
C ASN A 49 -3.54 11.36 -20.71
N HIS A 50 -2.35 10.76 -20.62
CA HIS A 50 -2.22 9.35 -20.25
C HIS A 50 -1.19 9.18 -19.14
N LEU A 51 -1.56 8.39 -18.13
CA LEU A 51 -0.66 8.07 -17.03
C LEU A 51 -0.09 6.66 -17.24
N ASN A 52 1.24 6.59 -17.34
CA ASN A 52 1.94 5.31 -17.36
C ASN A 52 2.19 4.90 -15.91
N THR A 53 1.53 3.83 -15.46
CA THR A 53 1.57 3.40 -14.07
C THR A 53 2.69 2.40 -13.76
N ASP A 54 3.57 2.11 -14.70
CA ASP A 54 4.63 1.11 -14.49
C ASP A 54 5.59 1.50 -13.38
N PHE A 55 5.70 2.80 -13.09
CA PHE A 55 6.56 3.27 -12.01
C PHE A 55 6.16 2.73 -10.64
N MET A 56 4.93 2.23 -10.48
CA MET A 56 4.48 1.74 -9.19
C MET A 56 5.32 0.57 -8.68
N LYS A 57 5.89 -0.20 -9.59
CA LYS A 57 6.77 -1.29 -9.17
C LYS A 57 7.99 -0.76 -8.42
N SER A 58 8.59 0.32 -8.89
CA SER A 58 9.72 0.94 -8.21
C SER A 58 9.32 1.52 -6.86
N ILE A 59 8.15 2.15 -6.79
CA ILE A 59 7.64 2.71 -5.55
C ILE A 59 7.42 1.60 -4.52
N ILE A 60 6.80 0.50 -4.96
CA ILE A 60 6.55 -0.64 -4.08
C ILE A 60 7.87 -1.26 -3.62
N ASP A 61 8.84 -1.37 -4.53
CA ASP A 61 10.16 -1.91 -4.16
C ASP A 61 10.85 -1.04 -3.13
N GLU A 62 10.72 0.27 -3.27
CA GLU A 62 11.39 1.19 -2.34
C GLU A 62 10.71 1.25 -0.98
N PHE A 63 9.39 1.35 -0.94
CA PHE A 63 8.65 1.60 0.29
C PHE A 63 7.93 0.39 0.85
N GLY A 64 7.71 -0.65 0.05
CA GLY A 64 6.99 -1.84 0.46
C GLY A 64 5.50 -1.74 0.19
N PHE A 65 4.86 -2.90 -0.02
CA PHE A 65 3.42 -2.97 -0.28
C PHE A 65 2.59 -2.35 0.84
N ASP A 66 2.97 -2.63 2.09
CA ASP A 66 2.18 -2.17 3.23
C ASP A 66 2.11 -0.66 3.27
N ARG A 67 3.25 0.01 3.10
CA ARG A 67 3.28 1.47 3.16
C ARG A 67 2.58 2.09 1.97
N VAL A 68 2.84 1.59 0.77
CA VAL A 68 2.18 2.11 -0.44
C VAL A 68 0.67 1.97 -0.31
N SER A 69 0.20 0.79 0.11
CA SER A 69 -1.22 0.55 0.31
C SER A 69 -1.81 1.48 1.36
N TYR A 70 -1.09 1.70 2.45
CA TYR A 70 -1.52 2.59 3.52
C TYR A 70 -1.71 4.02 3.01
N ILE A 71 -0.74 4.53 2.25
CA ILE A 71 -0.81 5.90 1.71
C ILE A 71 -1.98 6.03 0.72
N LEU A 72 -2.12 5.08 -0.19
CA LEU A 72 -3.22 5.10 -1.15
C LEU A 72 -4.58 4.99 -0.45
N ALA A 73 -4.66 4.12 0.56
CA ALA A 73 -5.89 3.97 1.34
C ALA A 73 -6.25 5.26 2.08
N CYS A 74 -5.27 5.98 2.61
CA CYS A 74 -5.52 7.27 3.24
C CYS A 74 -6.18 8.24 2.28
N ASN A 75 -5.73 8.23 1.03
CA ASN A 75 -6.25 9.15 0.03
C ASN A 75 -7.69 8.82 -0.36
N ILE A 76 -7.98 7.54 -0.61
CA ILE A 76 -9.34 7.16 -1.03
C ILE A 76 -10.32 7.26 0.14
N LYS A 77 -9.89 6.97 1.36
CA LYS A 77 -10.78 7.07 2.53
C LYS A 77 -11.24 8.49 2.78
N ARG A 78 -10.44 9.48 2.40
CA ARG A 78 -10.85 10.88 2.50
C ARG A 78 -11.92 11.26 1.50
N ALA A 79 -12.11 10.45 0.47
CA ALA A 79 -12.96 10.78 -0.65
C ALA A 79 -13.92 9.65 -1.00
N MET A 80 -14.48 9.00 0.02
CA MET A 80 -15.35 7.84 -0.19
C MET A 80 -16.62 8.18 -0.96
N HIS A 81 -17.01 9.45 -0.97
CA HIS A 81 -18.19 9.90 -1.73
C HIS A 81 -17.88 10.25 -3.17
N ASP A 82 -16.61 10.26 -3.54
CA ASP A 82 -16.20 10.65 -4.88
C ASP A 82 -16.42 9.49 -5.84
N ALA A 83 -17.30 9.69 -6.83
CA ALA A 83 -17.65 8.64 -7.78
C ALA A 83 -16.53 8.30 -8.74
N ARG A 84 -15.47 9.09 -8.80
CA ARG A 84 -14.32 8.82 -9.66
C ARG A 84 -13.47 7.69 -9.15
N TYR A 85 -13.59 7.34 -7.85
CA TYR A 85 -12.97 6.12 -7.32
C TYR A 85 -13.93 4.95 -7.53
N SER A 86 -13.41 3.80 -7.92
CA SER A 86 -14.22 2.61 -8.12
C SER A 86 -14.71 2.06 -6.79
N GLN A 87 -15.84 1.37 -6.82
CA GLN A 87 -16.36 0.73 -5.62
C GLN A 87 -15.40 -0.35 -5.13
N GLU A 88 -14.75 -1.05 -6.06
CA GLU A 88 -13.76 -2.06 -5.70
C GLU A 88 -12.61 -1.48 -4.89
N ASN A 89 -12.12 -0.32 -5.31
CA ASN A 89 -11.02 0.34 -4.60
C ASN A 89 -11.48 0.89 -3.26
N LYS A 90 -12.72 1.37 -3.17
CA LYS A 90 -13.28 1.79 -1.89
C LYS A 90 -13.37 0.61 -0.93
N ASN A 91 -13.86 -0.52 -1.42
CA ASN A 91 -13.94 -1.73 -0.60
C ASN A 91 -12.57 -2.20 -0.13
N TRP A 92 -11.60 -2.15 -1.04
CA TRP A 92 -10.23 -2.50 -0.71
C TRP A 92 -9.69 -1.62 0.42
N SER A 93 -9.95 -0.33 0.37
CA SER A 93 -9.45 0.59 1.39
C SER A 93 -10.04 0.31 2.76
N GLU A 94 -11.23 -0.25 2.81
CA GLU A 94 -11.87 -0.59 4.07
C GLU A 94 -11.13 -1.70 4.82
N LEU A 95 -10.35 -2.49 4.10
CA LEU A 95 -9.58 -3.58 4.70
C LEU A 95 -8.32 -3.07 5.40
N ILE A 96 -7.99 -1.80 5.20
CA ILE A 96 -6.76 -1.22 5.74
C ILE A 96 -7.13 -0.29 6.88
N ALA A 97 -6.75 -0.69 8.09
CA ALA A 97 -7.05 0.09 9.29
C ALA A 97 -6.14 1.32 9.35
N ILE A 98 -6.76 2.49 9.49
CA ILE A 98 -6.03 3.75 9.56
C ILE A 98 -6.62 4.57 10.70
N PRO A 99 -5.78 5.05 11.64
CA PRO A 99 -6.27 5.92 12.70
C PRO A 99 -6.90 7.19 12.13
N ASP A 100 -8.00 7.65 12.73
CA ASP A 100 -8.69 8.84 12.26
C ASP A 100 -7.77 10.05 12.16
N SER A 101 -6.81 10.17 13.08
CA SER A 101 -5.88 11.26 13.05
C SER A 101 -5.05 11.31 11.77
N ASN A 102 -4.82 10.17 11.15
CA ASN A 102 -4.05 10.09 9.90
C ASN A 102 -4.91 10.32 8.67
N LEU A 103 -6.22 10.40 8.81
CA LEU A 103 -7.13 10.69 7.71
C LEU A 103 -7.31 12.18 7.45
N ARG A 104 -6.72 13.02 8.28
CA ARG A 104 -6.79 14.46 8.06
C ARG A 104 -5.84 14.81 6.90
N ASN A 105 -5.25 15.80 6.71
CA ASN A 105 -4.47 16.14 5.54
C ASN A 105 -3.12 15.43 5.43
N GLU A 106 -2.91 14.42 6.22
CA GLU A 106 -1.63 13.71 6.22
C GLU A 106 -1.53 12.78 5.02
N TYR A 107 -0.35 12.74 4.43
CA TYR A 107 -0.01 11.86 3.30
C TYR A 107 -0.88 12.08 2.07
N LEU A 108 -1.40 13.30 1.91
CA LEU A 108 -2.24 13.63 0.77
C LEU A 108 -1.42 13.65 -0.51
N ILE A 109 -1.91 12.93 -1.50
CA ILE A 109 -1.37 13.01 -2.86
C ILE A 109 -2.23 14.04 -3.58
N ASN A 110 -1.66 15.20 -3.83
CA ASN A 110 -2.39 16.31 -4.43
C ASN A 110 -2.47 16.12 -5.94
N ASN A 111 -3.37 15.22 -6.35
CA ASN A 111 -3.52 14.89 -7.75
C ASN A 111 -4.96 14.47 -8.03
N HIS A 112 -5.28 14.30 -9.32
CA HIS A 112 -6.63 14.00 -9.74
C HIS A 112 -7.07 12.61 -9.26
N PRO A 113 -8.30 12.47 -8.72
CA PRO A 113 -8.76 11.17 -8.22
C PRO A 113 -8.72 10.04 -9.24
N VAL A 114 -8.97 10.33 -10.51
CA VAL A 114 -8.91 9.30 -11.56
C VAL A 114 -7.51 8.71 -11.65
N LEU A 115 -6.48 9.54 -11.51
CA LEU A 115 -5.11 9.07 -11.57
C LEU A 115 -4.75 8.26 -10.34
N ILE A 116 -5.17 8.71 -9.17
CA ILE A 116 -4.93 7.97 -7.93
C ILE A 116 -5.65 6.63 -7.97
N ASN A 117 -6.88 6.61 -8.50
CA ASN A 117 -7.63 5.36 -8.66
C ASN A 117 -6.87 4.37 -9.53
N ALA A 118 -6.26 4.85 -10.61
CA ALA A 118 -5.46 3.98 -11.49
C ALA A 118 -4.25 3.40 -10.76
N LEU A 119 -3.63 4.17 -9.87
CA LEU A 119 -2.51 3.67 -9.08
C LEU A 119 -2.95 2.60 -8.10
N ILE A 120 -4.14 2.75 -7.53
CA ILE A 120 -4.69 1.73 -6.63
C ILE A 120 -4.93 0.44 -7.40
N ASP A 121 -5.50 0.54 -8.60
CA ASP A 121 -5.70 -0.63 -9.47
C ASP A 121 -4.37 -1.34 -9.72
N LYS A 122 -3.35 -0.59 -10.07
CA LYS A 122 -2.03 -1.15 -10.37
C LYS A 122 -1.43 -1.83 -9.14
N THR A 123 -1.58 -1.20 -7.97
CA THR A 123 -1.05 -1.75 -6.73
C THR A 123 -1.76 -3.05 -6.36
N ARG A 124 -3.09 -3.09 -6.52
CA ARG A 124 -3.86 -4.30 -6.25
C ARG A 124 -3.46 -5.44 -7.18
N ILE A 125 -3.26 -5.15 -8.46
CA ILE A 125 -2.81 -6.17 -9.43
C ILE A 125 -1.45 -6.70 -9.04
N ALA A 126 -0.53 -5.83 -8.69
CA ALA A 126 0.81 -6.25 -8.29
C ALA A 126 0.77 -7.13 -7.03
N PHE A 127 -0.09 -6.78 -6.07
CA PHE A 127 -0.25 -7.58 -4.86
C PHE A 127 -0.81 -8.96 -5.18
N ASP A 128 -1.82 -9.03 -6.05
CA ASP A 128 -2.42 -10.30 -6.45
C ASP A 128 -1.42 -11.18 -7.17
N GLU A 129 -0.61 -10.61 -8.06
CA GLU A 129 0.42 -11.36 -8.76
C GLU A 129 1.42 -11.97 -7.78
N LEU A 130 1.83 -11.18 -6.78
CA LEU A 130 2.77 -11.67 -5.79
C LEU A 130 2.16 -12.80 -4.94
N ASN A 131 0.90 -12.66 -4.55
CA ASN A 131 0.22 -13.69 -3.78
C ASN A 131 0.04 -14.97 -4.59
N MET A 132 -0.28 -14.86 -5.86
CA MET A 132 -0.41 -16.03 -6.73
C MET A 132 0.92 -16.76 -6.84
N PHE A 133 2.01 -16.03 -6.97
CA PHE A 133 3.33 -16.64 -7.05
C PHE A 133 3.67 -17.38 -5.76
N SER A 134 3.40 -16.77 -4.61
CA SER A 134 3.65 -17.40 -3.31
C SER A 134 2.80 -18.65 -3.13
N ALA A 135 1.53 -18.59 -3.52
CA ALA A 135 0.65 -19.75 -3.42
C ALA A 135 1.14 -20.90 -4.30
N LYS A 136 1.63 -20.57 -5.50
CA LYS A 136 2.16 -21.58 -6.40
C LYS A 136 3.40 -22.23 -5.82
N GLU A 137 4.28 -21.47 -5.22
CA GLU A 137 5.45 -22.02 -4.57
C GLU A 137 5.08 -22.98 -3.45
N LYS A 138 4.10 -22.60 -2.65
CA LYS A 138 3.65 -23.45 -1.55
C LYS A 138 3.08 -24.77 -2.06
N ILE A 139 2.33 -24.72 -3.13
CA ILE A 139 1.77 -25.94 -3.72
C ILE A 139 2.89 -26.85 -4.21
N GLU A 140 3.88 -26.30 -4.87
CA GLU A 140 5.00 -27.07 -5.37
C GLU A 140 5.79 -27.71 -4.22
N THR A 141 5.97 -26.96 -3.15
CA THR A 141 6.66 -27.47 -1.96
C THR A 141 5.88 -28.61 -1.32
N GLN A 142 4.56 -28.49 -1.25
CA GLN A 142 3.72 -29.55 -0.71
C GLN A 142 3.76 -30.79 -1.56
N GLU A 143 3.81 -30.62 -2.88
CA GLU A 143 3.88 -31.75 -3.79
C GLU A 143 5.20 -32.49 -3.66
N SER A 144 6.26 -31.81 -3.29
CA SER A 144 7.53 -32.47 -3.09
C SER A 144 7.57 -33.31 -1.81
N LYS A 145 6.56 -33.18 -0.94
CA LYS A 145 6.43 -33.96 0.28
C LYS A 145 5.08 -34.66 0.38
N PRO A 146 4.52 -35.16 -0.70
CA PRO A 146 3.14 -35.64 -0.63
C PRO A 146 3.01 -36.92 0.18
N LEU A 147 3.99 -37.79 0.12
CA LEU A 147 3.90 -39.07 0.78
C LEU A 147 3.86 -38.94 2.28
N GLU A 148 4.61 -38.00 2.81
CA GLU A 148 4.61 -37.76 4.23
C GLU A 148 3.22 -37.32 4.71
N SER A 149 2.62 -36.42 3.99
CA SER A 149 1.30 -35.93 4.36
C SER A 149 0.25 -37.02 4.28
N VAL A 150 0.29 -37.82 3.25
CA VAL A 150 -0.68 -38.88 3.05
C VAL A 150 -0.56 -39.97 4.09
N GLN A 151 0.66 -40.33 4.40
CA GLN A 151 0.91 -41.43 5.35
C GLN A 151 0.51 -41.10 6.77
N GLN A 152 0.35 -39.86 7.08
CA GLN A 152 -0.04 -39.46 8.42
C GLN A 152 -1.53 -39.57 8.66
N MET A 153 -2.26 -39.90 7.68
CA MET A 153 -3.71 -40.03 7.82
C MET A 153 -4.15 -41.24 8.60
#